data_510a997598531caeefe63aea27f176f6
#
_entry.id   510a997598531caeefe63aea27f176f6
#
_cell.length_a   1.000
_cell.length_b   1.000
_cell.length_c   1.000
_cell.angle_alpha   90.00
_cell.angle_beta   90.00
_cell.angle_gamma   90.00
#
_symmetry.space_group_name_H-M   'P 1'
#
loop_
_entity.id
_entity.type
_entity.pdbx_description
1 polymer ?
#
loop_
_entity_poly.entity_id
_entity_poly.type
_entity_poly.pdbx_seq_one_letter_code
_entity_poly.pdbx_strand_id
1 'polypeptide(L)'
;MLQTLRSKILAISTATVVGALAITGAATYHIVRGSTFQTIEQDLDAITAGNTMAIDQWVASKARAVSAAAAVIEHGDPQGFAAHMGQASGFPITTVGWEDKTYKSTTSTPPDYDPTARPWYKSAVQAGKLALTKPYGDSTTGVPYVAFVAPMLR
;
A
#
# COMPACT_ATOMS: atom_id res chain seq x y z
N MET A 1 -69.50 13.01 8.62
CA MET A 1 -70.33 13.21 7.42
C MET A 1 -69.95 14.54 6.76
N LEU A 2 -69.39 14.51 5.56
CA LEU A 2 -69.12 15.71 4.77
C LEU A 2 -70.42 16.15 4.09
N GLN A 3 -71.18 17.06 4.73
CA GLN A 3 -72.51 17.42 4.24
C GLN A 3 -72.56 18.67 3.37
N THR A 4 -71.45 19.38 3.16
CA THR A 4 -71.43 20.58 2.31
C THR A 4 -70.51 20.42 1.13
N LEU A 5 -70.80 21.05 -0.01
CA LEU A 5 -70.01 21.03 -1.23
C LEU A 5 -68.57 21.51 -0.98
N ARG A 6 -68.39 22.52 -0.13
CA ARG A 6 -67.10 23.07 0.32
C ARG A 6 -66.22 22.01 1.02
N SER A 7 -66.84 21.21 1.90
CA SER A 7 -66.10 20.15 2.64
C SER A 7 -65.64 19.02 1.72
N LYS A 8 -66.43 18.65 0.70
CA LYS A 8 -66.04 17.67 -0.30
C LYS A 8 -64.86 18.16 -1.19
N ILE A 9 -64.92 19.41 -1.63
CA ILE A 9 -63.85 20.02 -2.43
C ILE A 9 -62.56 20.10 -1.65
N LEU A 10 -62.61 20.59 -0.41
CA LEU A 10 -61.45 20.63 0.48
C LEU A 10 -60.85 19.25 0.73
N ALA A 11 -61.64 18.23 1.01
CA ALA A 11 -61.16 16.89 1.25
C ALA A 11 -60.48 16.27 0.00
N ILE A 12 -61.08 16.45 -1.19
CA ILE A 12 -60.48 15.96 -2.44
C ILE A 12 -59.19 16.67 -2.72
N SER A 13 -59.12 18.01 -2.64
CA SER A 13 -57.91 18.77 -2.85
C SER A 13 -56.80 18.38 -1.91
N THR A 14 -57.10 18.25 -0.63
CA THR A 14 -56.11 17.82 0.38
C THR A 14 -55.61 16.39 0.11
N ALA A 15 -56.54 15.47 -0.20
CA ALA A 15 -56.16 14.10 -0.52
C ALA A 15 -55.24 14.01 -1.77
N THR A 16 -55.51 14.80 -2.80
CA THR A 16 -54.72 14.87 -4.03
C THR A 16 -53.30 15.40 -3.72
N VAL A 17 -53.19 16.46 -2.96
CA VAL A 17 -51.90 17.05 -2.57
C VAL A 17 -51.08 16.06 -1.72
N VAL A 18 -51.69 15.46 -0.71
CA VAL A 18 -51.03 14.44 0.13
C VAL A 18 -50.61 13.24 -0.66
N GLY A 19 -51.45 12.75 -1.58
CA GLY A 19 -51.14 11.65 -2.46
C GLY A 19 -49.97 11.97 -3.39
N ALA A 20 -49.94 13.14 -4.01
CA ALA A 20 -48.83 13.58 -4.85
C ALA A 20 -47.52 13.68 -4.05
N LEU A 21 -47.55 14.25 -2.86
CA LEU A 21 -46.36 14.34 -2.01
C LEU A 21 -45.84 12.96 -1.57
N ALA A 22 -46.74 12.03 -1.24
CA ALA A 22 -46.36 10.67 -0.85
C ALA A 22 -45.70 9.92 -2.03
N ILE A 23 -46.24 10.02 -3.22
CA ILE A 23 -45.67 9.39 -4.44
C ILE A 23 -44.33 10.00 -4.79
N THR A 24 -44.21 11.32 -4.77
CA THR A 24 -42.94 12.00 -5.07
C THR A 24 -41.89 11.66 -4.02
N GLY A 25 -42.24 11.67 -2.73
CA GLY A 25 -41.33 11.30 -1.65
C GLY A 25 -40.82 9.85 -1.75
N ALA A 26 -41.73 8.90 -2.03
CA ALA A 26 -41.35 7.51 -2.23
C ALA A 26 -40.44 7.33 -3.45
N ALA A 27 -40.74 7.95 -4.57
CA ALA A 27 -39.94 7.88 -5.78
C ALA A 27 -38.55 8.46 -5.55
N THR A 28 -38.46 9.65 -4.94
CA THR A 28 -37.18 10.28 -4.61
C THR A 28 -36.36 9.42 -3.67
N TYR A 29 -36.97 8.86 -2.63
CA TYR A 29 -36.29 7.97 -1.70
C TYR A 29 -35.66 6.75 -2.38
N HIS A 30 -36.41 6.09 -3.26
CA HIS A 30 -35.88 4.92 -3.99
C HIS A 30 -34.76 5.28 -4.95
N ILE A 31 -34.88 6.38 -5.69
CA ILE A 31 -33.86 6.84 -6.62
C ILE A 31 -32.58 7.24 -5.89
N VAL A 32 -32.69 8.09 -4.86
CA VAL A 32 -31.53 8.59 -4.10
C VAL A 32 -30.82 7.44 -3.38
N ARG A 33 -31.58 6.55 -2.76
CA ARG A 33 -30.98 5.39 -2.09
C ARG A 33 -30.20 4.51 -3.07
N GLY A 34 -30.77 4.18 -4.22
CA GLY A 34 -30.09 3.35 -5.24
C GLY A 34 -28.82 4.00 -5.78
N SER A 35 -28.90 5.27 -6.17
CA SER A 35 -27.75 6.00 -6.70
C SER A 35 -26.63 6.20 -5.66
N THR A 36 -26.99 6.48 -4.41
CA THR A 36 -26.01 6.66 -3.34
C THR A 36 -25.22 5.39 -3.06
N PHE A 37 -25.88 4.23 -2.99
CA PHE A 37 -25.18 2.96 -2.79
C PHE A 37 -24.24 2.63 -3.94
N GLN A 38 -24.68 2.79 -5.19
CA GLN A 38 -23.83 2.57 -6.37
C GLN A 38 -22.60 3.49 -6.38
N THR A 39 -22.78 4.78 -6.05
CA THR A 39 -21.67 5.72 -5.99
C THR A 39 -20.66 5.33 -4.90
N ILE A 40 -21.11 4.94 -3.71
CA ILE A 40 -20.24 4.49 -2.63
C ILE A 40 -19.44 3.24 -3.04
N GLU A 41 -20.07 2.26 -3.66
CA GLU A 41 -19.37 1.06 -4.13
C GLU A 41 -18.30 1.42 -5.18
N GLN A 42 -18.64 2.25 -6.15
CA GLN A 42 -17.70 2.69 -7.19
C GLN A 42 -16.53 3.49 -6.61
N ASP A 43 -16.78 4.38 -5.65
CA ASP A 43 -15.75 5.18 -5.00
C ASP A 43 -14.82 4.30 -4.15
N LEU A 44 -15.36 3.32 -3.43
CA LEU A 44 -14.55 2.36 -2.65
C LEU A 44 -13.70 1.49 -3.56
N ASP A 45 -14.24 1.00 -4.66
CA ASP A 45 -13.48 0.22 -5.64
C ASP A 45 -12.37 1.05 -6.27
N ALA A 46 -12.64 2.29 -6.65
CA ALA A 46 -11.66 3.21 -7.23
C ALA A 46 -10.54 3.54 -6.24
N ILE A 47 -10.86 3.80 -4.96
CA ILE A 47 -9.89 4.07 -3.90
C ILE A 47 -9.03 2.82 -3.65
N THR A 48 -9.64 1.65 -3.57
CA THR A 48 -8.94 0.38 -3.33
C THR A 48 -8.01 0.05 -4.49
N ALA A 49 -8.47 0.16 -5.72
CA ALA A 49 -7.66 -0.05 -6.91
C ALA A 49 -6.50 0.96 -7.00
N GLY A 50 -6.77 2.23 -6.73
CA GLY A 50 -5.75 3.29 -6.71
C GLY A 50 -4.66 3.03 -5.66
N ASN A 51 -5.04 2.66 -4.45
CA ASN A 51 -4.09 2.34 -3.38
C ASN A 51 -3.27 1.08 -3.70
N THR A 52 -3.90 0.05 -4.25
CA THR A 52 -3.20 -1.17 -4.69
C THR A 52 -2.15 -0.84 -5.74
N MET A 53 -2.53 -0.08 -6.77
CA MET A 53 -1.60 0.34 -7.82
C MET A 53 -0.44 1.19 -7.27
N ALA A 54 -0.70 2.09 -6.34
CA ALA A 54 0.34 2.90 -5.71
C ALA A 54 1.34 2.05 -4.91
N ILE A 55 0.85 1.05 -4.17
CA ILE A 55 1.70 0.09 -3.44
C ILE A 55 2.53 -0.74 -4.42
N ASP A 56 1.92 -1.27 -5.47
CA ASP A 56 2.63 -2.06 -6.49
C ASP A 56 3.74 -1.25 -7.17
N GLN A 57 3.47 0.01 -7.52
CA GLN A 57 4.46 0.90 -8.10
C GLN A 57 5.59 1.21 -7.12
N TRP A 58 5.26 1.42 -5.86
CA TRP A 58 6.25 1.65 -4.81
C TRP A 58 7.15 0.44 -4.63
N VAL A 59 6.59 -0.77 -4.50
CA VAL A 59 7.34 -2.03 -4.40
C VAL A 59 8.23 -2.23 -5.63
N ALA A 60 7.68 -2.06 -6.82
CA ALA A 60 8.44 -2.20 -8.07
C ALA A 60 9.58 -1.17 -8.18
N SER A 61 9.39 0.05 -7.71
CA SER A 61 10.43 1.07 -7.67
C SER A 61 11.59 0.66 -6.74
N LYS A 62 11.27 0.20 -5.52
CA LYS A 62 12.27 -0.30 -4.57
C LYS A 62 13.02 -1.51 -5.11
N ALA A 63 12.30 -2.43 -5.72
CA ALA A 63 12.85 -3.62 -6.35
C ALA A 63 13.86 -3.28 -7.45
N ARG A 64 13.52 -2.35 -8.35
CA ARG A 64 14.43 -1.88 -9.40
C ARG A 64 15.70 -1.23 -8.84
N ALA A 65 15.56 -0.42 -7.78
CA ALA A 65 16.71 0.20 -7.14
C ALA A 65 17.68 -0.84 -6.57
N VAL A 66 17.19 -1.87 -5.90
CA VAL A 66 18.02 -2.94 -5.34
C VAL A 66 18.67 -3.78 -6.45
N SER A 67 17.94 -4.11 -7.51
CA SER A 67 18.51 -4.83 -8.65
C SER A 67 19.61 -4.04 -9.35
N ALA A 68 19.40 -2.75 -9.56
CA ALA A 68 20.41 -1.87 -10.15
C ALA A 68 21.65 -1.76 -9.24
N ALA A 69 21.45 -1.66 -7.92
CA ALA A 69 22.55 -1.66 -6.96
C ALA A 69 23.36 -2.96 -7.00
N ALA A 70 22.71 -4.12 -6.99
CA ALA A 70 23.36 -5.42 -7.03
C ALA A 70 24.22 -5.61 -8.30
N ALA A 71 23.81 -5.05 -9.42
CA ALA A 71 24.56 -5.13 -10.67
C ALA A 71 25.82 -4.26 -10.73
N VAL A 72 25.90 -3.20 -9.93
CA VAL A 72 26.98 -2.20 -10.01
C VAL A 72 27.98 -2.30 -8.85
N ILE A 73 27.54 -2.78 -7.69
CA ILE A 73 28.36 -2.83 -6.46
C ILE A 73 29.67 -3.61 -6.62
N GLU A 74 29.71 -4.58 -7.52
CA GLU A 74 30.90 -5.41 -7.74
C GLU A 74 32.08 -4.63 -8.35
N HIS A 75 31.83 -3.48 -8.99
CA HIS A 75 32.81 -2.74 -9.79
C HIS A 75 33.31 -1.43 -9.14
N GLY A 76 32.92 -1.13 -7.89
CA GLY A 76 33.21 0.16 -7.27
C GLY A 76 33.37 0.13 -5.74
N ASP A 77 33.19 1.29 -5.10
CA ASP A 77 33.11 1.39 -3.65
C ASP A 77 31.72 0.94 -3.15
N PRO A 78 31.60 -0.26 -2.55
CA PRO A 78 30.31 -0.78 -2.13
C PRO A 78 29.64 0.08 -1.05
N GLN A 79 30.43 0.72 -0.19
CA GLN A 79 29.87 1.51 0.92
C GLN A 79 29.32 2.85 0.43
N GLY A 80 30.09 3.57 -0.36
CA GLY A 80 29.65 4.83 -0.95
C GLY A 80 28.43 4.63 -1.85
N PHE A 81 28.45 3.60 -2.69
CA PHE A 81 27.33 3.27 -3.54
C PHE A 81 26.07 2.88 -2.75
N ALA A 82 26.20 2.01 -1.74
CA ALA A 82 25.07 1.64 -0.88
C ALA A 82 24.45 2.84 -0.15
N ALA A 83 25.29 3.77 0.33
CA ALA A 83 24.82 5.00 0.97
C ALA A 83 24.04 5.89 0.01
N HIS A 84 24.58 6.14 -1.20
CA HIS A 84 23.89 6.97 -2.20
C HIS A 84 22.59 6.33 -2.69
N MET A 85 22.61 5.02 -2.94
CA MET A 85 21.41 4.29 -3.35
C MET A 85 20.35 4.28 -2.26
N GLY A 86 20.74 4.10 -1.01
CA GLY A 86 19.83 4.16 0.13
C GLY A 86 19.16 5.52 0.20
N GLN A 87 19.92 6.58 0.12
CA GLN A 87 19.42 7.95 0.16
C GLN A 87 18.50 8.26 -1.03
N ALA A 88 18.95 7.97 -2.25
CA ALA A 88 18.19 8.23 -3.49
C ALA A 88 16.87 7.44 -3.55
N SER A 89 16.86 6.23 -3.02
CA SER A 89 15.71 5.33 -3.05
C SER A 89 14.86 5.38 -1.77
N GLY A 90 15.24 6.20 -0.78
CA GLY A 90 14.55 6.31 0.50
C GLY A 90 14.56 5.00 1.30
N PHE A 91 15.68 4.26 1.27
CA PHE A 91 15.92 3.16 2.19
C PHE A 91 16.59 3.68 3.46
N PRO A 92 16.05 3.40 4.65
CA PRO A 92 16.66 3.83 5.90
C PRO A 92 17.96 3.07 6.20
N ILE A 93 18.06 1.82 5.73
CA ILE A 93 19.20 0.93 5.94
C ILE A 93 19.55 0.25 4.62
N THR A 94 20.83 0.28 4.26
CA THR A 94 21.38 -0.48 3.15
C THR A 94 22.60 -1.23 3.62
N THR A 95 22.64 -2.53 3.36
CA THR A 95 23.75 -3.41 3.78
C THR A 95 24.14 -4.32 2.63
N VAL A 96 25.44 -4.42 2.40
CA VAL A 96 26.07 -5.36 1.48
C VAL A 96 26.89 -6.33 2.30
N GLY A 97 26.85 -7.63 2.00
CA GLY A 97 27.59 -8.65 2.73
C GLY A 97 28.10 -9.76 1.82
N TRP A 98 29.21 -10.34 2.19
CA TRP A 98 29.90 -11.40 1.46
C TRP A 98 29.96 -12.70 2.26
N GLU A 99 30.29 -13.80 1.59
CA GLU A 99 30.43 -15.12 2.21
C GLU A 99 31.53 -15.20 3.27
N ASP A 100 32.59 -14.41 3.12
CA ASP A 100 33.69 -14.30 4.08
C ASP A 100 33.31 -13.53 5.35
N LYS A 101 32.02 -13.22 5.53
CA LYS A 101 31.42 -12.45 6.62
C LYS A 101 31.81 -10.97 6.63
N THR A 102 32.53 -10.49 5.64
CA THR A 102 32.72 -9.04 5.47
C THR A 102 31.39 -8.40 5.09
N TYR A 103 31.20 -7.15 5.47
CA TYR A 103 30.01 -6.39 5.14
C TYR A 103 30.26 -4.89 5.17
N LYS A 104 29.38 -4.16 4.52
CA LYS A 104 29.28 -2.70 4.58
C LYS A 104 27.84 -2.32 4.83
N SER A 105 27.61 -1.45 5.81
CA SER A 105 26.27 -0.99 6.20
C SER A 105 26.26 0.52 6.35
N THR A 106 25.10 1.11 6.07
CA THR A 106 24.85 2.55 6.28
C THR A 106 24.49 2.89 7.73
N THR A 107 24.28 1.88 8.57
CA THR A 107 23.97 2.04 10.00
C THR A 107 24.93 1.26 10.86
N SER A 108 25.00 1.64 12.14
CA SER A 108 25.78 0.89 13.15
C SER A 108 25.21 -0.51 13.32
N THR A 109 26.11 -1.46 13.51
CA THR A 109 25.79 -2.86 13.77
C THR A 109 26.43 -3.32 15.07
N PRO A 110 25.94 -4.38 15.74
CA PRO A 110 26.58 -4.98 16.89
C PRO A 110 28.02 -5.42 16.58
N PRO A 111 28.92 -5.48 17.60
CA PRO A 111 30.32 -5.86 17.39
C PRO A 111 30.53 -7.27 16.80
N ASP A 112 29.60 -8.18 17.07
CA ASP A 112 29.59 -9.59 16.63
C ASP A 112 28.65 -9.82 15.44
N TYR A 113 28.37 -8.79 14.66
CA TYR A 113 27.43 -8.89 13.54
C TYR A 113 27.96 -9.80 12.43
N ASP A 114 27.25 -10.90 12.20
CA ASP A 114 27.50 -11.83 11.10
C ASP A 114 26.40 -11.66 10.04
N PRO A 115 26.72 -11.09 8.86
CA PRO A 115 25.73 -10.89 7.81
C PRO A 115 25.17 -12.22 7.30
N THR A 116 25.98 -13.29 7.26
CA THR A 116 25.58 -14.61 6.72
C THR A 116 24.55 -15.32 7.61
N ALA A 117 24.51 -14.96 8.89
CA ALA A 117 23.50 -15.46 9.83
C ALA A 117 22.14 -14.76 9.68
N ARG A 118 22.10 -13.60 9.06
CA ARG A 118 20.92 -12.74 9.02
C ARG A 118 19.86 -13.23 7.99
N PRO A 119 18.57 -13.00 8.28
CA PRO A 119 17.47 -13.41 7.38
C PRO A 119 17.59 -12.82 5.96
N TRP A 120 18.03 -11.57 5.84
CA TRP A 120 18.17 -10.91 4.54
C TRP A 120 19.21 -11.62 3.66
N TYR A 121 20.36 -11.99 4.23
CA TYR A 121 21.42 -12.69 3.49
C TYR A 121 20.96 -14.08 3.03
N LYS A 122 20.40 -14.86 3.98
CA LYS A 122 19.86 -16.19 3.69
C LYS A 122 18.79 -16.15 2.61
N SER A 123 17.91 -15.16 2.67
CA SER A 123 16.86 -14.98 1.66
C SER A 123 17.43 -14.64 0.29
N ALA A 124 18.47 -13.80 0.21
CA ALA A 124 19.13 -13.47 -1.05
C ALA A 124 19.77 -14.71 -1.69
N VAL A 125 20.54 -15.47 -0.91
CA VAL A 125 21.20 -16.71 -1.35
C VAL A 125 20.18 -17.75 -1.79
N GLN A 126 19.16 -17.98 -0.97
CA GLN A 126 18.12 -18.99 -1.28
C GLN A 126 17.31 -18.64 -2.52
N ALA A 127 16.97 -17.35 -2.70
CA ALA A 127 16.17 -16.93 -3.83
C ALA A 127 16.96 -16.89 -5.13
N GLY A 128 18.28 -16.65 -5.10
CA GLY A 128 19.14 -16.51 -6.29
C GLY A 128 18.73 -15.36 -7.23
N LYS A 129 17.82 -14.51 -6.79
CA LYS A 129 17.27 -13.36 -7.53
C LYS A 129 16.73 -12.34 -6.54
N LEU A 130 16.29 -11.18 -7.07
CA LEU A 130 15.57 -10.21 -6.25
C LEU A 130 14.39 -10.86 -5.50
N ALA A 131 14.32 -10.61 -4.20
CA ALA A 131 13.25 -11.10 -3.34
C ALA A 131 12.93 -10.09 -2.22
N LEU A 132 11.77 -10.27 -1.60
CA LEU A 132 11.35 -9.59 -0.39
C LEU A 132 11.38 -10.59 0.76
N THR A 133 11.99 -10.21 1.90
CA THR A 133 12.04 -11.09 3.07
C THR A 133 10.68 -11.13 3.78
N LYS A 134 10.47 -12.16 4.60
CA LYS A 134 9.47 -12.08 5.66
C LYS A 134 9.88 -11.01 6.68
N PRO A 135 8.94 -10.45 7.46
CA PRO A 135 9.28 -9.52 8.54
C PRO A 135 10.25 -10.15 9.55
N TYR A 136 11.27 -9.41 9.94
CA TYR A 136 12.23 -9.81 10.99
C TYR A 136 12.76 -8.59 11.74
N GLY A 137 13.29 -8.80 12.95
CA GLY A 137 13.78 -7.72 13.80
C GLY A 137 15.14 -7.19 13.37
N ASP A 138 15.31 -5.90 13.45
CA ASP A 138 16.62 -5.22 13.38
C ASP A 138 17.58 -5.76 14.43
N SER A 139 18.86 -5.87 14.08
CA SER A 139 19.88 -6.44 14.98
C SER A 139 20.23 -5.54 16.15
N THR A 140 19.98 -4.25 16.05
CA THR A 140 20.34 -3.24 17.05
C THR A 140 19.11 -2.78 17.83
N THR A 141 18.01 -2.51 17.14
CA THR A 141 16.81 -1.92 17.74
C THR A 141 15.68 -2.91 18.00
N GLY A 142 15.71 -4.09 17.38
CA GLY A 142 14.63 -5.07 17.43
C GLY A 142 13.38 -4.67 16.65
N VAL A 143 13.32 -3.49 16.03
CA VAL A 143 12.17 -3.01 15.27
C VAL A 143 11.93 -3.94 14.06
N PRO A 144 10.71 -4.43 13.84
CA PRO A 144 10.41 -5.31 12.72
C PRO A 144 10.43 -4.54 11.39
N TYR A 145 11.07 -5.11 10.39
CA TYR A 145 11.05 -4.61 9.02
C TYR A 145 11.12 -5.75 7.99
N VAL A 146 10.88 -5.41 6.73
CA VAL A 146 11.10 -6.28 5.57
C VAL A 146 12.27 -5.71 4.75
N ALA A 147 13.05 -6.58 4.14
CA ALA A 147 14.16 -6.17 3.29
C ALA A 147 13.93 -6.59 1.84
N PHE A 148 14.25 -5.70 0.91
CA PHE A 148 14.46 -6.03 -0.49
C PHE A 148 15.89 -6.54 -0.62
N VAL A 149 16.05 -7.73 -1.16
CA VAL A 149 17.35 -8.42 -1.25
C VAL A 149 17.60 -8.92 -2.65
N ALA A 150 18.84 -8.83 -3.11
CA ALA A 150 19.27 -9.41 -4.35
C ALA A 150 20.70 -9.97 -4.20
N PRO A 151 21.02 -11.13 -4.76
CA PRO A 151 22.39 -11.59 -4.84
C PRO A 151 23.17 -10.71 -5.81
N MET A 152 24.45 -10.50 -5.53
CA MET A 152 25.38 -9.96 -6.52
C MET A 152 25.72 -11.09 -7.48
N LEU A 153 25.47 -10.90 -8.76
CA LEU A 153 25.78 -11.87 -9.81
C LEU A 153 27.26 -11.70 -10.19
N ARG A 154 28.03 -12.74 -9.94
CA ARG A 154 29.38 -12.88 -10.50
C ARG A 154 29.33 -13.28 -11.95
#